data_a91a01e0ad8827e03dfeca6fd41ba4a3
#
_entry.id   a91a01e0ad8827e03dfeca6fd41ba4a3
#
_cell.length_a   1.000
_cell.length_b   1.000
_cell.length_c   1.000
_cell.angle_alpha   90.00
_cell.angle_beta   90.00
_cell.angle_gamma   90.00
#
_symmetry.space_group_name_H-M   'P 1'
#
loop_
_entity.id
_entity.type
_entity.pdbx_description
1 polymer ?
#
loop_
_entity_poly.entity_id
_entity_poly.type
_entity_poly.pdbx_seq_one_letter_code
_entity_poly.pdbx_strand_id
1 'polypeptide(L)'
;SYYMGEFKNRINVTINDQRYTIVGEDNPEHIRYVAHLVDERIKELGSKSAGLDTTRKAILTAVNIMHEKVQLEEENHRLQQEIKQLKNSDE
;
A
#
# COMPACT_ATOMS: atom_id res chain seq x y z
N SER A 1 -14.36 6.10 9.72
CA SER A 1 -14.44 5.76 8.29
C SER A 1 -13.38 6.52 7.51
N TYR A 2 -12.81 5.87 6.52
CA TYR A 2 -11.74 6.44 5.70
C TYR A 2 -12.17 6.45 4.24
N TYR A 3 -11.76 7.46 3.49
CA TYR A 3 -12.17 7.64 2.10
C TYR A 3 -11.13 7.13 1.12
N MET A 4 -11.61 6.43 0.10
CA MET A 4 -10.81 6.01 -1.07
C MET A 4 -11.61 6.35 -2.33
N GLY A 5 -11.58 7.62 -2.74
CA GLY A 5 -12.39 8.10 -3.87
C GLY A 5 -13.85 8.31 -3.52
N GLU A 6 -14.75 8.29 -4.49
CA GLU A 6 -16.19 8.39 -4.27
C GLU A 6 -16.68 7.11 -3.59
N PHE A 7 -17.45 7.28 -2.51
CA PHE A 7 -17.84 6.13 -1.71
C PHE A 7 -19.15 5.52 -2.19
N LYS A 8 -19.09 4.26 -2.55
CA LYS A 8 -20.28 3.43 -2.84
C LYS A 8 -20.32 2.20 -1.96
N ASN A 9 -19.20 1.81 -1.40
CA ASN A 9 -19.08 0.63 -0.55
C ASN A 9 -18.53 1.01 0.82
N ARG A 10 -19.03 0.31 1.83
CA ARG A 10 -18.53 0.40 3.20
C ARG A 10 -17.98 -0.98 3.55
N ILE A 11 -16.69 -1.09 3.73
CA ILE A 11 -16.02 -2.37 3.93
C ILE A 11 -15.35 -2.40 5.30
N ASN A 12 -15.70 -3.40 6.09
CA ASN A 12 -15.08 -3.62 7.39
C ASN A 12 -13.81 -4.45 7.20
N VAL A 13 -12.71 -3.95 7.74
CA VAL A 13 -11.41 -4.62 7.70
C VAL A 13 -10.80 -4.65 9.09
N THR A 14 -9.90 -5.61 9.31
CA THR A 14 -9.15 -5.69 10.54
C THR A 14 -7.68 -5.45 10.21
N ILE A 15 -7.10 -4.43 10.83
CA ILE A 15 -5.69 -4.08 10.66
C ILE A 15 -5.08 -3.94 12.04
N ASN A 16 -4.00 -4.69 12.31
CA ASN A 16 -3.33 -4.71 13.61
C ASN A 16 -4.31 -4.99 14.75
N ASP A 17 -5.18 -5.99 14.53
CA ASP A 17 -6.20 -6.47 15.47
C ASP A 17 -7.27 -5.44 15.84
N GLN A 18 -7.38 -4.36 15.09
CA GLN A 18 -8.42 -3.35 15.26
C GLN A 18 -9.31 -3.28 14.02
N ARG A 19 -10.58 -2.99 14.23
CA ARG A 19 -11.58 -2.94 13.16
C ARG A 19 -11.73 -1.54 12.62
N TYR A 20 -11.75 -1.43 11.30
CA TYR A 20 -11.95 -0.16 10.59
C TYR A 20 -13.01 -0.35 9.51
N THR A 21 -13.72 0.71 9.21
CA THR A 21 -14.63 0.75 8.06
C THR A 21 -14.00 1.65 7.00
N ILE A 22 -13.70 1.08 5.86
CA ILE A 22 -13.18 1.83 4.72
C ILE A 22 -14.33 2.12 3.78
N VAL A 23 -14.41 3.37 3.33
CA VAL A 23 -15.46 3.83 2.43
C VAL A 23 -14.82 4.20 1.10
N GLY A 24 -15.27 3.56 0.03
CA GLY A 24 -14.70 3.79 -1.29
C GLY A 24 -15.54 3.20 -2.39
N GLU A 25 -15.18 3.47 -3.63
CA GLU A 25 -15.89 2.91 -4.79
C GLU A 25 -15.18 1.73 -5.43
N ASP A 26 -13.99 1.39 -4.97
CA ASP A 26 -13.25 0.24 -5.47
C ASP A 26 -13.95 -1.08 -5.10
N ASN A 27 -13.61 -2.13 -5.85
CA ASN A 27 -14.12 -3.46 -5.58
C ASN A 27 -13.81 -3.86 -4.13
N PRO A 28 -14.83 -4.34 -3.38
CA PRO A 28 -14.64 -4.75 -1.98
C PRO A 28 -13.50 -5.75 -1.77
N GLU A 29 -13.33 -6.69 -2.67
CA GLU A 29 -12.25 -7.68 -2.55
C GLU A 29 -10.88 -7.04 -2.68
N HIS A 30 -10.74 -6.05 -3.54
CA HIS A 30 -9.51 -5.28 -3.67
C HIS A 30 -9.19 -4.52 -2.39
N ILE A 31 -10.18 -3.86 -1.82
CA ILE A 31 -10.02 -3.11 -0.57
C ILE A 31 -9.60 -4.06 0.57
N ARG A 32 -10.23 -5.22 0.67
CA ARG A 32 -9.86 -6.23 1.67
C ARG A 32 -8.45 -6.74 1.47
N TYR A 33 -8.05 -6.96 0.23
CA TYR A 33 -6.69 -7.42 -0.08
C TYR A 33 -5.64 -6.38 0.33
N VAL A 34 -5.86 -5.12 -0.03
CA VAL A 34 -4.95 -4.03 0.35
C VAL A 34 -4.85 -3.91 1.87
N ALA A 35 -5.97 -3.97 2.57
CA ALA A 35 -6.00 -3.92 4.03
C ALA A 35 -5.24 -5.10 4.65
N HIS A 36 -5.39 -6.29 4.08
CA HIS A 36 -4.65 -7.48 4.51
C HIS A 36 -3.14 -7.30 4.37
N LEU A 37 -2.70 -6.72 3.24
CA LEU A 37 -1.27 -6.45 3.02
C LEU A 37 -0.72 -5.46 4.04
N VAL A 38 -1.50 -4.43 4.38
CA VAL A 38 -1.09 -3.47 5.42
C VAL A 38 -0.99 -4.17 6.77
N ASP A 39 -1.97 -5.00 7.12
CA ASP A 39 -1.97 -5.78 8.36
C ASP A 39 -0.71 -6.64 8.47
N GLU A 40 -0.38 -7.38 7.41
CA GLU A 40 0.82 -8.22 7.37
C GLU A 40 2.09 -7.40 7.58
N ARG A 41 2.19 -6.24 6.94
CA ARG A 41 3.37 -5.37 7.05
C ARG A 41 3.55 -4.83 8.46
N ILE A 42 2.47 -4.42 9.11
CA ILE A 42 2.53 -3.94 10.50
C ILE A 42 2.98 -5.06 11.43
N LYS A 43 2.44 -6.26 11.24
CA LYS A 43 2.80 -7.43 12.05
C LYS A 43 4.25 -7.85 11.85
N GLU A 44 4.73 -7.80 10.62
CA GLU A 44 6.12 -8.11 10.30
C GLU A 44 7.07 -7.15 11.01
N LEU A 45 6.79 -5.85 10.97
CA LEU A 45 7.58 -4.85 11.68
C LEU A 45 7.56 -5.09 13.19
N GLY A 46 6.39 -5.41 13.73
CA GLY A 46 6.22 -5.70 15.15
C GLY A 46 7.04 -6.88 15.64
N SER A 47 7.22 -7.92 14.79
CA SER A 47 8.02 -9.08 15.15
C SER A 47 9.52 -8.79 15.17
N LYS A 48 9.98 -7.79 14.40
CA LYS A 48 11.39 -7.42 14.30
C LYS A 48 11.80 -6.31 15.27
N SER A 49 10.84 -5.54 15.76
CA SER A 49 11.08 -4.33 16.55
C SER A 49 10.22 -4.36 17.82
N ALA A 50 10.65 -5.20 18.76
CA ALA A 50 9.97 -5.33 20.03
C ALA A 50 9.92 -3.99 20.78
N GLY A 51 8.80 -3.71 21.43
CA GLY A 51 8.61 -2.51 22.23
C GLY A 51 8.09 -1.29 21.49
N LEU A 52 7.85 -1.36 20.17
CA LEU A 52 7.21 -0.27 19.45
C LEU A 52 5.70 -0.27 19.73
N ASP A 53 5.14 0.91 19.98
CA ASP A 53 3.70 1.06 20.11
C ASP A 53 3.01 1.04 18.74
N THR A 54 1.69 0.97 18.75
CA THR A 54 0.88 0.85 17.53
C THR A 54 1.07 2.05 16.60
N THR A 55 1.14 3.27 17.16
CA THR A 55 1.30 4.47 16.35
C THR A 55 2.64 4.48 15.63
N ARG A 56 3.72 4.13 16.31
CA ARG A 56 5.05 4.08 15.70
C ARG A 56 5.15 2.98 14.66
N LYS A 57 4.56 1.82 14.91
CA LYS A 57 4.50 0.74 13.92
C LYS A 57 3.79 1.19 12.66
N ALA A 58 2.66 1.87 12.80
CA ALA A 58 1.89 2.35 11.66
C ALA A 58 2.68 3.38 10.85
N ILE A 59 3.34 4.32 11.52
CA ILE A 59 4.14 5.35 10.85
C ILE A 59 5.32 4.72 10.10
N LEU A 60 6.07 3.84 10.76
CA LEU A 60 7.21 3.18 10.13
C LEU A 60 6.78 2.28 8.98
N THR A 61 5.65 1.62 9.11
CA THR A 61 5.08 0.82 8.02
C THR A 61 4.74 1.70 6.83
N ALA A 62 4.11 2.85 7.07
CA ALA A 62 3.78 3.80 6.01
C ALA A 62 5.04 4.31 5.30
N VAL A 63 6.09 4.64 6.05
CA VAL A 63 7.37 5.08 5.49
C VAL A 63 7.99 3.99 4.63
N ASN A 64 7.99 2.74 5.10
CA ASN A 64 8.54 1.62 4.35
C ASN A 64 7.78 1.37 3.05
N ILE A 65 6.44 1.42 3.11
CA ILE A 65 5.60 1.24 1.92
C ILE A 65 5.82 2.37 0.93
N MET A 66 5.89 3.61 1.41
CA MET A 66 6.14 4.76 0.54
C MET A 66 7.53 4.69 -0.10
N HIS A 67 8.53 4.24 0.65
CA HIS A 67 9.87 4.03 0.10
C HIS A 67 9.85 3.03 -1.06
N GLU A 68 9.15 1.91 -0.88
CA GLU A 68 9.00 0.91 -1.93
C GLU A 68 8.26 1.46 -3.14
N LYS A 69 7.21 2.27 -2.90
CA LYS A 69 6.47 2.91 -3.97
C LYS A 69 7.37 3.82 -4.81
N VAL A 70 8.18 4.65 -4.14
CA VAL A 70 9.12 5.55 -4.83
C VAL A 70 10.12 4.74 -5.66
N GLN A 71 10.67 3.65 -5.10
CA GLN A 71 11.58 2.78 -5.84
C GLN A 71 10.91 2.18 -7.08
N LEU A 72 9.66 1.75 -6.95
CA LEU A 72 8.91 1.20 -8.07
C LEU A 72 8.61 2.27 -9.13
N GLU A 73 8.30 3.49 -8.72
CA GLU A 73 8.08 4.61 -9.63
C GLU A 73 9.35 4.94 -10.42
N GLU A 74 10.50 4.96 -9.75
CA GLU A 74 11.80 5.19 -10.41
C GLU A 74 12.11 4.08 -11.42
N GLU A 75 11.91 2.82 -11.03
CA GLU A 75 12.10 1.67 -11.91
C GLU A 75 11.13 1.71 -13.09
N ASN A 76 9.89 2.06 -12.85
CA ASN A 76 8.89 2.20 -13.90
C ASN A 76 9.30 3.28 -14.90
N HIS A 77 9.79 4.42 -14.41
CA HIS A 77 10.30 5.49 -15.28
C HIS A 77 11.49 5.00 -16.12
N ARG A 78 12.43 4.29 -15.50
CA ARG A 78 13.58 3.72 -16.20
C ARG A 78 13.15 2.77 -17.32
N LEU A 79 12.22 1.88 -17.03
CA LEU A 79 11.70 0.93 -18.02
C LEU A 79 10.96 1.63 -19.16
N GLN A 80 10.20 2.69 -18.86
CA GLN A 80 9.53 3.48 -19.88
C GLN A 80 10.52 4.15 -20.82
N GLN A 81 11.63 4.66 -20.28
CA GLN A 81 12.69 5.26 -21.09
C GLN A 81 13.37 4.20 -21.96
N GLU A 82 13.62 3.03 -21.41
CA GLU A 82 14.21 1.91 -22.15
C GLU A 82 13.31 1.46 -23.30
N ILE A 83 12.02 1.32 -23.07
CA ILE A 83 11.04 1.00 -24.12
C ILE A 83 11.04 2.06 -25.22
N LYS A 84 11.06 3.33 -24.83
CA LYS A 84 11.10 4.43 -25.78
C LYS A 84 12.35 4.37 -26.67
N GLN A 85 13.51 4.09 -26.09
CA GLN A 85 14.76 3.96 -26.84
C GLN A 85 14.72 2.77 -27.81
N LEU A 86 14.17 1.64 -27.37
CA LEU A 86 14.02 0.47 -28.22
C LEU A 86 13.09 0.76 -29.41
N LYS A 87 11.98 1.45 -29.17
CA LYS A 87 11.06 1.84 -30.24
C LYS A 87 11.73 2.77 -31.25
N ASN A 88 12.52 3.72 -30.77
CA ASN A 88 13.19 4.67 -31.63
C ASN A 88 14.32 4.02 -32.45
N SER A 89 14.97 2.98 -31.93
CA SER A 89 16.04 2.29 -32.65
C SER A 89 15.51 1.38 -33.77
N ASP A 90 14.23 1.01 -33.75
CA ASP A 90 13.59 0.20 -34.79
C ASP A 90 13.13 1.02 -35.99
N GLU A 91 13.20 2.34 -35.90
CA GLU A 91 12.89 3.26 -37.00
C GLU A 91 14.17 3.58 -37.81
#